data_0521fbf5a481160d6452a440a668d880
#
_entry.id   0521fbf5a481160d6452a440a668d880
#
_cell.length_a   1.000
_cell.length_b   1.000
_cell.length_c   1.000
_cell.angle_alpha   90.00
_cell.angle_beta   90.00
_cell.angle_gamma   90.00
#
_symmetry.space_group_name_H-M   'P 1'
#
loop_
_entity.id
_entity.type
_entity.pdbx_description
1 polymer ?
#
loop_
_entity_poly.entity_id
_entity_poly.type
_entity_poly.pdbx_seq_one_letter_code
_entity_poly.pdbx_strand_id
1 'polypeptide(L)'
;MPLLRMLSLLITTFLSGCSALAPVNWLVPSSGYDALEGLSYGELPRQRLDVYLPAELKPNAPVVVFYYGGSWRNGERADYRFVGQALASRGMIAVIPDYRLYPEVRYPEFLRDSAKALAWTQAHRGEWQSAQGPLFVMGHSAGAYNAAMLALDDRWLAKEGLSPEAITGWIGLAGPYDFLPIINPDVQPVFYHPQTPVDSQPLVHASASSPPALL
;
A
#
# COMPACT_ATOMS: atom_id res chain seq x y z
N MET A 1 -37.90 30.73 1.80
CA MET A 1 -37.63 29.27 1.85
C MET A 1 -36.83 28.69 0.66
N PRO A 2 -36.70 29.31 -0.52
CA PRO A 2 -35.85 28.74 -1.57
C PRO A 2 -34.32 28.89 -1.32
N LEU A 3 -33.87 29.93 -0.61
CA LEU A 3 -32.45 30.18 -0.34
C LEU A 3 -31.81 29.10 0.57
N LEU A 4 -32.57 28.60 1.55
CA LEU A 4 -32.09 27.56 2.48
C LEU A 4 -31.93 26.20 1.79
N ARG A 5 -32.77 25.90 0.78
CA ARG A 5 -32.67 24.68 -0.03
C ARG A 5 -31.50 24.75 -1.03
N MET A 6 -31.21 25.93 -1.58
CA MET A 6 -30.04 26.13 -2.44
C MET A 6 -28.73 26.01 -1.66
N LEU A 7 -28.68 26.53 -0.43
CA LEU A 7 -27.49 26.41 0.42
C LEU A 7 -27.23 24.94 0.83
N SER A 8 -28.30 24.17 1.13
CA SER A 8 -28.18 22.75 1.43
C SER A 8 -27.69 21.92 0.23
N LEU A 9 -28.10 22.27 -0.98
CA LEU A 9 -27.67 21.59 -2.23
C LEU A 9 -26.20 21.93 -2.59
N LEU A 10 -25.77 23.16 -2.31
CA LEU A 10 -24.37 23.56 -2.52
C LEU A 10 -23.40 22.88 -1.54
N ILE A 11 -23.83 22.65 -0.30
CA ILE A 11 -23.00 21.94 0.70
C ILE A 11 -22.86 20.46 0.34
N THR A 12 -23.88 19.83 -0.21
CA THR A 12 -23.80 18.41 -0.63
C THR A 12 -22.95 18.18 -1.87
N THR A 13 -22.79 19.15 -2.76
CA THR A 13 -21.95 19.01 -3.95
C THR A 13 -20.44 19.21 -3.68
N PHE A 14 -20.05 19.85 -2.58
CA PHE A 14 -18.64 20.01 -2.18
C PHE A 14 -18.07 18.81 -1.41
N LEU A 15 -18.91 17.91 -0.92
CA LEU A 15 -18.47 16.72 -0.16
C LEU A 15 -18.15 15.49 -1.04
N SER A 16 -18.38 15.56 -2.36
CA SER A 16 -18.20 14.42 -3.26
C SER A 16 -16.74 14.16 -3.68
N GLY A 17 -15.77 14.94 -3.21
CA GLY A 17 -14.36 14.81 -3.57
C GLY A 17 -13.40 14.62 -2.41
N CYS A 18 -13.86 14.61 -1.16
CA CYS A 18 -13.00 14.40 -0.01
C CYS A 18 -12.94 12.91 0.34
N SER A 19 -11.75 12.33 0.35
CA SER A 19 -11.49 11.02 0.94
C SER A 19 -12.05 10.97 2.38
N ALA A 20 -12.65 9.84 2.78
CA ALA A 20 -13.12 9.63 4.15
C ALA A 20 -11.98 9.77 5.18
N LEU A 21 -10.74 9.68 4.75
CA LEU A 21 -9.52 9.86 5.57
C LEU A 21 -9.00 11.30 5.61
N ALA A 22 -9.54 12.22 4.81
CA ALA A 22 -9.11 13.62 4.80
C ALA A 22 -9.13 14.27 6.19
N PRO A 23 -10.16 14.09 7.05
CA PRO A 23 -10.15 14.66 8.40
C PRO A 23 -9.01 14.13 9.27
N VAL A 24 -8.63 12.86 9.09
CA VAL A 24 -7.50 12.26 9.82
C VAL A 24 -6.20 12.91 9.37
N ASN A 25 -6.00 13.10 8.07
CA ASN A 25 -4.82 13.74 7.52
C ASN A 25 -4.68 15.21 7.92
N TRP A 26 -5.77 15.94 8.16
CA TRP A 26 -5.71 17.32 8.67
C TRP A 26 -5.15 17.42 10.09
N LEU A 27 -5.29 16.36 10.88
CA LEU A 27 -4.78 16.30 12.25
C LEU A 27 -3.32 15.82 12.30
N VAL A 28 -2.74 15.41 11.17
CA VAL A 28 -1.35 14.95 11.10
C VAL A 28 -0.40 16.13 11.35
N PRO A 29 0.51 16.03 12.34
CA PRO A 29 1.54 17.05 12.53
C PRO A 29 2.35 17.27 11.25
N SER A 30 2.71 18.51 10.97
CA SER A 30 3.59 18.87 9.84
C SER A 30 5.08 18.84 10.19
N SER A 31 5.41 18.50 11.43
CA SER A 31 6.79 18.49 11.95
C SER A 31 7.15 17.07 12.42
N GLY A 32 8.46 16.82 12.57
CA GLY A 32 8.97 15.53 13.05
C GLY A 32 9.27 14.52 11.95
N TYR A 33 9.09 14.89 10.69
CA TYR A 33 9.46 14.09 9.52
C TYR A 33 9.65 14.97 8.29
N ASP A 34 10.37 14.47 7.31
CA ASP A 34 10.46 15.02 5.95
C ASP A 34 9.67 14.12 4.99
N ALA A 35 9.01 14.73 4.00
CA ALA A 35 8.25 13.99 3.00
C ALA A 35 8.81 14.27 1.59
N LEU A 36 9.07 13.19 0.85
CA LEU A 36 9.39 13.21 -0.57
C LEU A 36 8.15 12.67 -1.30
N GLU A 37 7.41 13.54 -1.95
CA GLU A 37 6.11 13.18 -2.52
C GLU A 37 6.15 13.01 -4.04
N GLY A 38 5.37 12.07 -4.56
CA GLY A 38 5.15 11.87 -5.99
C GLY A 38 6.34 11.30 -6.75
N LEU A 39 7.29 10.64 -6.08
CA LEU A 39 8.41 10.00 -6.73
C LEU A 39 7.95 8.87 -7.67
N SER A 40 8.55 8.80 -8.86
CA SER A 40 8.18 7.81 -9.86
C SER A 40 8.91 6.48 -9.61
N TYR A 41 8.17 5.37 -9.47
CA TYR A 41 8.76 4.04 -9.50
C TYR A 41 8.53 3.31 -10.84
N GLY A 42 7.87 3.99 -11.79
CA GLY A 42 7.63 3.48 -13.13
C GLY A 42 7.05 4.55 -14.06
N GLU A 43 6.69 4.15 -15.27
CA GLU A 43 6.28 5.07 -16.35
C GLU A 43 4.78 5.42 -16.30
N LEU A 44 3.96 4.60 -15.64
CA LEU A 44 2.51 4.79 -15.65
C LEU A 44 2.08 5.87 -14.63
N PRO A 45 0.96 6.56 -14.86
CA PRO A 45 0.50 7.67 -14.01
C PRO A 45 0.39 7.30 -12.53
N ARG A 46 -0.13 6.10 -12.23
CA ARG A 46 -0.26 5.62 -10.84
C ARG A 46 1.00 4.97 -10.28
N GLN A 47 2.07 4.84 -11.05
CA GLN A 47 3.35 4.33 -10.55
C GLN A 47 4.14 5.43 -9.83
N ARG A 48 3.55 5.97 -8.75
CA ARG A 48 4.09 7.02 -7.88
C ARG A 48 4.09 6.53 -6.44
N LEU A 49 5.02 7.06 -5.65
CA LEU A 49 5.09 6.79 -4.21
C LEU A 49 5.52 8.04 -3.44
N ASP A 50 5.20 8.04 -2.17
CA ASP A 50 5.67 9.04 -1.21
C ASP A 50 6.59 8.36 -0.19
N VAL A 51 7.67 9.07 0.20
CA VAL A 51 8.62 8.61 1.21
C VAL A 51 8.57 9.56 2.40
N TYR A 52 8.40 9.02 3.60
CA TYR A 52 8.39 9.76 4.84
C TYR A 52 9.64 9.37 5.64
N LEU A 53 10.52 10.33 5.84
CA LEU A 53 11.79 10.16 6.54
C LEU A 53 11.69 10.70 7.97
N PRO A 54 12.20 9.99 8.99
CA PRO A 54 12.35 10.56 10.32
C PRO A 54 13.17 11.85 10.32
N ALA A 55 12.76 12.87 11.08
CA ALA A 55 13.55 14.10 11.22
C ALA A 55 14.97 13.81 11.77
N GLU A 56 15.09 12.81 12.64
CA GLU A 56 16.37 12.28 13.10
C GLU A 56 16.60 10.90 12.47
N LEU A 57 17.05 10.89 11.23
CA LEU A 57 17.30 9.67 10.48
C LEU A 57 18.56 8.97 11.02
N LYS A 58 18.39 7.75 11.51
CA LYS A 58 19.50 6.91 11.99
C LYS A 58 19.98 5.97 10.87
N PRO A 59 21.29 5.68 10.81
CA PRO A 59 21.80 4.67 9.88
C PRO A 59 21.08 3.32 10.06
N ASN A 60 20.72 2.72 8.93
CA ASN A 60 19.99 1.44 8.87
C ASN A 60 18.61 1.45 9.59
N ALA A 61 17.95 2.61 9.63
CA ALA A 61 16.57 2.69 10.09
C ALA A 61 15.69 1.67 9.32
N PRO A 62 14.72 1.00 10.00
CA PRO A 62 13.80 0.11 9.32
C PRO A 62 13.03 0.84 8.20
N VAL A 63 12.86 0.16 7.07
CA VAL A 63 12.02 0.63 5.96
C VAL A 63 10.73 -0.17 5.93
N VAL A 64 9.60 0.52 5.86
CA VAL A 64 8.27 -0.08 5.78
C VAL A 64 7.60 0.39 4.50
N VAL A 65 7.31 -0.52 3.58
CA VAL A 65 6.48 -0.24 2.40
C VAL A 65 5.03 -0.54 2.74
N PHE A 66 4.19 0.49 2.78
CA PHE A 66 2.79 0.37 3.18
C PHE A 66 1.85 0.43 1.98
N TYR A 67 1.06 -0.62 1.79
CA TYR A 67 0.02 -0.71 0.77
C TYR A 67 -1.35 -0.45 1.40
N TYR A 68 -2.07 0.52 0.85
CA TYR A 68 -3.38 0.91 1.36
C TYR A 68 -4.51 -0.01 0.89
N GLY A 69 -5.66 0.08 1.57
CA GLY A 69 -6.88 -0.63 1.25
C GLY A 69 -7.75 0.09 0.21
N GLY A 70 -8.97 -0.41 0.01
CA GLY A 70 -9.94 0.17 -0.92
C GLY A 70 -10.45 -0.84 -1.95
N SER A 71 -10.43 -2.14 -1.60
CA SER A 71 -10.97 -3.25 -2.43
C SER A 71 -10.39 -3.28 -3.85
N TRP A 72 -9.16 -2.81 -4.04
CA TRP A 72 -8.46 -2.64 -5.34
C TRP A 72 -9.22 -1.74 -6.32
N ARG A 73 -10.14 -0.92 -5.84
CA ARG A 73 -11.01 -0.04 -6.64
C ARG A 73 -10.83 1.44 -6.30
N ASN A 74 -10.40 1.73 -5.08
CA ASN A 74 -10.30 3.08 -4.54
C ASN A 74 -9.02 3.23 -3.71
N GLY A 75 -8.71 4.48 -3.36
CA GLY A 75 -7.59 4.86 -2.53
C GLY A 75 -6.43 5.46 -3.32
N GLU A 76 -5.67 6.24 -2.62
CA GLU A 76 -4.43 6.84 -3.10
C GLU A 76 -3.45 7.05 -1.95
N ARG A 77 -2.15 7.13 -2.25
CA ARG A 77 -1.09 7.31 -1.24
C ARG A 77 -1.28 8.54 -0.37
N ALA A 78 -1.82 9.64 -0.96
CA ALA A 78 -2.06 10.88 -0.25
C ALA A 78 -3.07 10.75 0.90
N ASP A 79 -3.98 9.78 0.84
CA ASP A 79 -4.94 9.49 1.90
C ASP A 79 -4.27 8.95 3.18
N TYR A 80 -3.04 8.44 3.08
CA TYR A 80 -2.36 7.69 4.14
C TYR A 80 -1.15 8.42 4.73
N ARG A 81 -1.10 9.75 4.61
CA ARG A 81 -0.07 10.59 5.24
C ARG A 81 0.07 10.31 6.73
N PHE A 82 -1.04 10.04 7.42
CA PHE A 82 -1.05 9.70 8.85
C PHE A 82 -0.25 8.41 9.16
N VAL A 83 -0.25 7.43 8.26
CA VAL A 83 0.57 6.22 8.40
C VAL A 83 2.05 6.57 8.22
N GLY A 84 2.38 7.34 7.17
CA GLY A 84 3.74 7.81 6.92
C GLY A 84 4.32 8.56 8.11
N GLN A 85 3.57 9.53 8.64
CA GLN A 85 3.94 10.28 9.83
C GLN A 85 4.09 9.40 11.07
N ALA A 86 3.15 8.47 11.30
CA ALA A 86 3.17 7.59 12.47
C ALA A 86 4.39 6.66 12.48
N LEU A 87 4.84 6.17 11.33
CA LEU A 87 6.04 5.37 11.19
C LEU A 87 7.30 6.25 11.33
N ALA A 88 7.35 7.38 10.61
CA ALA A 88 8.49 8.29 10.63
C ALA A 88 8.76 8.85 12.03
N SER A 89 7.72 9.23 12.78
CA SER A 89 7.86 9.69 14.17
C SER A 89 8.41 8.64 15.14
N ARG A 90 8.45 7.36 14.72
CA ARG A 90 9.03 6.24 15.47
C ARG A 90 10.40 5.81 14.93
N GLY A 91 11.01 6.62 14.08
CA GLY A 91 12.34 6.36 13.54
C GLY A 91 12.37 5.33 12.39
N MET A 92 11.24 5.05 11.76
CA MET A 92 11.14 4.17 10.59
C MET A 92 10.93 4.99 9.32
N ILE A 93 11.56 4.58 8.23
CA ILE A 93 11.30 5.15 6.91
C ILE A 93 10.01 4.49 6.38
N ALA A 94 9.02 5.31 6.01
CA ALA A 94 7.80 4.79 5.41
C ALA A 94 7.75 5.12 3.92
N VAL A 95 7.40 4.13 3.10
CA VAL A 95 7.18 4.27 1.66
C VAL A 95 5.74 3.89 1.36
N ILE A 96 4.98 4.78 0.74
CA ILE A 96 3.57 4.57 0.44
C ILE A 96 3.35 4.68 -1.07
N PRO A 97 3.32 3.55 -1.80
CA PRO A 97 3.07 3.57 -3.23
C PRO A 97 1.59 3.58 -3.58
N ASP A 98 1.25 4.26 -4.67
CA ASP A 98 0.07 3.94 -5.43
C ASP A 98 0.30 2.66 -6.22
N TYR A 99 -0.77 1.94 -6.52
CA TYR A 99 -0.82 0.84 -7.46
C TYR A 99 -2.06 0.99 -8.35
N ARG A 100 -2.06 0.43 -9.55
CA ARG A 100 -3.23 0.51 -10.44
C ARG A 100 -4.41 -0.25 -9.85
N LEU A 101 -5.60 0.28 -10.12
CA LEU A 101 -6.87 -0.16 -9.54
C LEU A 101 -7.81 -0.68 -10.64
N TYR A 102 -8.81 -1.45 -10.25
CA TYR A 102 -9.96 -1.75 -11.08
C TYR A 102 -10.76 -0.44 -11.35
N PRO A 103 -11.29 -0.20 -12.56
CA PRO A 103 -11.36 -1.10 -13.72
C PRO A 103 -10.14 -1.06 -14.64
N GLU A 104 -9.12 -0.20 -14.40
CA GLU A 104 -7.93 -0.11 -15.25
C GLU A 104 -7.20 -1.45 -15.32
N VAL A 105 -7.07 -2.11 -14.16
CA VAL A 105 -6.44 -3.43 -14.07
C VAL A 105 -7.25 -4.39 -13.20
N ARG A 106 -6.90 -5.68 -13.31
CA ARG A 106 -7.40 -6.79 -12.48
C ARG A 106 -6.23 -7.58 -11.93
N TYR A 107 -6.50 -8.59 -11.11
CA TYR A 107 -5.51 -9.59 -10.73
C TYR A 107 -4.79 -10.14 -11.97
N PRO A 108 -3.44 -10.22 -11.99
CA PRO A 108 -2.53 -9.88 -10.90
C PRO A 108 -1.83 -8.51 -11.06
N GLU A 109 -2.29 -7.61 -11.93
CA GLU A 109 -1.52 -6.44 -12.36
C GLU A 109 -1.18 -5.47 -11.21
N PHE A 110 -2.08 -5.29 -10.24
CA PHE A 110 -1.81 -4.47 -9.06
C PHE A 110 -0.71 -5.08 -8.15
N LEU A 111 -0.50 -6.40 -8.19
CA LEU A 111 0.63 -7.05 -7.51
C LEU A 111 1.96 -6.76 -8.22
N ARG A 112 1.96 -6.70 -9.55
CA ARG A 112 3.15 -6.29 -10.32
C ARG A 112 3.56 -4.86 -9.99
N ASP A 113 2.61 -3.94 -9.88
CA ASP A 113 2.89 -2.58 -9.45
C ASP A 113 3.44 -2.56 -8.03
N SER A 114 2.85 -3.33 -7.12
CA SER A 114 3.29 -3.44 -5.73
C SER A 114 4.72 -4.00 -5.64
N ALA A 115 5.04 -5.05 -6.39
CA ALA A 115 6.39 -5.63 -6.45
C ALA A 115 7.41 -4.64 -7.01
N LYS A 116 7.04 -3.92 -8.09
CA LYS A 116 7.90 -2.90 -8.71
C LYS A 116 8.19 -1.74 -7.74
N ALA A 117 7.20 -1.29 -6.96
CA ALA A 117 7.39 -0.26 -5.93
C ALA A 117 8.33 -0.75 -4.81
N LEU A 118 8.24 -2.03 -4.42
CA LEU A 118 9.15 -2.62 -3.44
C LEU A 118 10.58 -2.70 -4.00
N ALA A 119 10.75 -3.11 -5.27
CA ALA A 119 12.05 -3.17 -5.92
C ALA A 119 12.68 -1.78 -6.04
N TRP A 120 11.89 -0.78 -6.41
CA TRP A 120 12.33 0.61 -6.42
C TRP A 120 12.82 1.05 -5.02
N THR A 121 12.06 0.74 -3.98
CA THR A 121 12.43 1.04 -2.59
C THR A 121 13.74 0.37 -2.20
N GLN A 122 13.92 -0.92 -2.53
CA GLN A 122 15.16 -1.66 -2.28
C GLN A 122 16.36 -1.01 -2.97
N ALA A 123 16.21 -0.50 -4.19
CA ALA A 123 17.27 0.14 -4.95
C ALA A 123 17.66 1.53 -4.39
N HIS A 124 16.71 2.27 -3.80
CA HIS A 124 16.91 3.66 -3.37
C HIS A 124 17.14 3.82 -1.86
N ARG A 125 16.89 2.80 -1.05
CA ARG A 125 17.01 2.94 0.42
C ARG A 125 18.43 3.26 0.91
N GLY A 126 19.45 3.05 0.09
CA GLY A 126 20.82 3.50 0.35
C GLY A 126 20.95 5.01 0.41
N GLU A 127 20.15 5.75 -0.36
CA GLU A 127 20.08 7.21 -0.36
C GLU A 127 19.58 7.75 1.00
N TRP A 128 18.82 6.94 1.73
CA TRP A 128 18.32 7.22 3.08
C TRP A 128 19.15 6.54 4.17
N GLN A 129 20.42 6.23 3.90
CA GLN A 129 21.34 5.57 4.83
C GLN A 129 20.81 4.23 5.40
N SER A 130 19.91 3.55 4.70
CA SER A 130 19.28 2.30 5.14
C SER A 130 19.58 1.11 4.23
N ALA A 131 20.74 1.09 3.59
CA ALA A 131 21.14 0.00 2.68
C ALA A 131 21.11 -1.39 3.35
N GLN A 132 21.45 -1.48 4.63
CA GLN A 132 21.51 -2.71 5.42
C GLN A 132 20.38 -2.80 6.47
N GLY A 133 19.48 -1.80 6.54
CA GLY A 133 18.34 -1.83 7.46
C GLY A 133 17.32 -2.92 7.12
N PRO A 134 16.49 -3.36 8.06
CA PRO A 134 15.43 -4.31 7.77
C PRO A 134 14.35 -3.68 6.86
N LEU A 135 13.82 -4.48 5.93
CA LEU A 135 12.77 -4.07 5.01
C LEU A 135 11.48 -4.87 5.30
N PHE A 136 10.43 -4.16 5.61
CA PHE A 136 9.12 -4.73 5.89
C PHE A 136 8.11 -4.32 4.82
N VAL A 137 7.15 -5.20 4.55
CA VAL A 137 5.94 -4.86 3.83
C VAL A 137 4.76 -4.85 4.79
N MET A 138 3.93 -3.84 4.70
CA MET A 138 2.77 -3.65 5.55
C MET A 138 1.56 -3.27 4.69
N GLY A 139 0.37 -3.68 5.10
CA GLY A 139 -0.83 -3.24 4.38
C GLY A 139 -2.09 -3.30 5.22
N HIS A 140 -3.12 -2.64 4.72
CA HIS A 140 -4.45 -2.65 5.30
C HIS A 140 -5.46 -3.17 4.27
N SER A 141 -6.37 -4.09 4.68
CA SER A 141 -7.44 -4.63 3.82
C SER A 141 -6.90 -5.19 2.49
N ALA A 142 -7.30 -4.66 1.33
CA ALA A 142 -6.74 -5.03 0.02
C ALA A 142 -5.21 -4.85 -0.06
N GLY A 143 -4.64 -3.84 0.61
CA GLY A 143 -3.19 -3.67 0.70
C GLY A 143 -2.51 -4.71 1.58
N ALA A 144 -3.19 -5.23 2.61
CA ALA A 144 -2.67 -6.34 3.42
C ALA A 144 -2.59 -7.63 2.58
N TYR A 145 -3.56 -7.85 1.69
CA TYR A 145 -3.45 -8.91 0.68
C TYR A 145 -2.23 -8.70 -0.22
N ASN A 146 -2.01 -7.47 -0.73
CA ASN A 146 -0.85 -7.19 -1.58
C ASN A 146 0.45 -7.49 -0.82
N ALA A 147 0.58 -7.03 0.43
CA ALA A 147 1.75 -7.30 1.27
C ALA A 147 1.97 -8.80 1.50
N ALA A 148 0.88 -9.55 1.79
CA ALA A 148 0.94 -10.99 1.96
C ALA A 148 1.39 -11.72 0.69
N MET A 149 0.82 -11.37 -0.48
CA MET A 149 1.22 -11.98 -1.76
C MET A 149 2.69 -11.71 -2.08
N LEU A 150 3.21 -10.51 -1.82
CA LEU A 150 4.63 -10.22 -2.03
C LEU A 150 5.55 -10.99 -1.09
N ALA A 151 5.09 -11.25 0.15
CA ALA A 151 5.86 -11.96 1.16
C ALA A 151 5.80 -13.49 1.02
N LEU A 152 4.72 -14.04 0.47
CA LEU A 152 4.46 -15.48 0.45
C LEU A 152 4.66 -16.13 -0.92
N ASP A 153 4.52 -15.35 -2.01
CA ASP A 153 4.62 -15.84 -3.39
C ASP A 153 5.82 -15.22 -4.09
N ASP A 154 6.90 -15.98 -4.18
CA ASP A 154 8.20 -15.55 -4.72
C ASP A 154 8.12 -15.06 -6.17
N ARG A 155 7.09 -15.44 -6.92
CA ARG A 155 6.92 -15.08 -8.34
C ARG A 155 6.92 -13.58 -8.57
N TRP A 156 6.43 -12.80 -7.60
CA TRP A 156 6.30 -11.35 -7.74
C TRP A 156 7.65 -10.66 -7.62
N LEU A 157 8.42 -11.01 -6.59
CA LEU A 157 9.75 -10.44 -6.35
C LEU A 157 10.76 -10.91 -7.39
N ALA A 158 10.72 -12.18 -7.79
CA ALA A 158 11.62 -12.74 -8.79
C ALA A 158 11.53 -12.00 -10.14
N LYS A 159 10.34 -11.53 -10.54
CA LYS A 159 10.16 -10.72 -11.77
C LYS A 159 10.86 -9.37 -11.72
N GLU A 160 11.04 -8.82 -10.52
CA GLU A 160 11.76 -7.58 -10.28
C GLU A 160 13.24 -7.80 -9.91
N GLY A 161 13.73 -9.04 -10.02
CA GLY A 161 15.12 -9.38 -9.69
C GLY A 161 15.43 -9.39 -8.20
N LEU A 162 14.42 -9.47 -7.34
CA LEU A 162 14.58 -9.56 -5.90
C LEU A 162 14.45 -10.99 -5.41
N SER A 163 15.23 -11.31 -4.36
CA SER A 163 15.07 -12.52 -3.59
C SER A 163 13.93 -12.39 -2.57
N PRO A 164 13.21 -13.48 -2.23
CA PRO A 164 12.24 -13.50 -1.14
C PRO A 164 12.81 -13.00 0.19
N GLU A 165 14.08 -13.29 0.47
CA GLU A 165 14.79 -12.85 1.68
C GLU A 165 14.97 -11.33 1.77
N ALA A 166 14.66 -10.57 0.72
CA ALA A 166 14.64 -9.12 0.78
C ALA A 166 13.61 -8.59 1.79
N ILE A 167 12.53 -9.35 2.06
CA ILE A 167 11.51 -9.00 3.04
C ILE A 167 11.87 -9.61 4.40
N THR A 168 12.19 -8.76 5.38
CA THR A 168 12.49 -9.17 6.75
C THR A 168 11.26 -9.71 7.49
N GLY A 169 10.08 -9.20 7.17
CA GLY A 169 8.80 -9.62 7.71
C GLY A 169 7.66 -8.82 7.10
N TRP A 170 6.41 -9.24 7.36
CA TRP A 170 5.24 -8.53 6.85
C TRP A 170 4.16 -8.31 7.91
N ILE A 171 3.34 -7.27 7.70
CA ILE A 171 2.30 -6.85 8.62
C ILE A 171 1.00 -6.70 7.85
N GLY A 172 -0.01 -7.46 8.26
CA GLY A 172 -1.31 -7.44 7.61
C GLY A 172 -2.42 -6.97 8.53
N LEU A 173 -2.99 -5.81 8.26
CA LEU A 173 -4.09 -5.25 9.01
C LEU A 173 -5.42 -5.55 8.31
N ALA A 174 -6.25 -6.41 8.90
CA ALA A 174 -7.58 -6.77 8.38
C ALA A 174 -7.58 -7.24 6.92
N GLY A 175 -6.59 -8.04 6.52
CA GLY A 175 -6.45 -8.52 5.14
C GLY A 175 -7.25 -9.78 4.84
N PRO A 176 -7.70 -9.95 3.57
CA PRO A 176 -8.26 -11.20 3.10
C PRO A 176 -7.14 -12.13 2.64
N TYR A 177 -6.96 -13.28 3.31
CA TYR A 177 -5.88 -14.21 2.99
C TYR A 177 -6.39 -15.55 2.43
N ASP A 178 -7.67 -15.87 2.68
CA ASP A 178 -8.43 -16.96 2.09
C ASP A 178 -9.90 -16.52 1.99
N PHE A 179 -10.34 -16.16 0.80
CA PHE A 179 -11.66 -15.52 0.61
C PHE A 179 -12.46 -16.09 -0.59
N LEU A 180 -12.20 -17.35 -0.91
CA LEU A 180 -13.02 -18.07 -1.89
C LEU A 180 -14.17 -18.83 -1.19
N PRO A 181 -15.38 -18.83 -1.79
CA PRO A 181 -15.81 -18.04 -2.95
C PRO A 181 -15.92 -16.55 -2.63
N ILE A 182 -15.65 -15.67 -3.61
CA ILE A 182 -15.76 -14.23 -3.41
C ILE A 182 -17.23 -13.83 -3.30
N ILE A 183 -17.63 -13.41 -2.10
CA ILE A 183 -19.02 -13.01 -1.80
C ILE A 183 -19.28 -11.54 -2.17
N ASN A 184 -18.28 -10.67 -1.97
CA ASN A 184 -18.43 -9.24 -2.21
C ASN A 184 -18.52 -8.95 -3.72
N PRO A 185 -19.67 -8.42 -4.22
CA PRO A 185 -19.89 -8.16 -5.65
C PRO A 185 -18.93 -7.13 -6.23
N ASP A 186 -18.40 -6.20 -5.41
CA ASP A 186 -17.42 -5.21 -5.85
C ASP A 186 -16.03 -5.81 -6.08
N VAL A 187 -15.71 -6.89 -5.38
CA VAL A 187 -14.41 -7.59 -5.48
C VAL A 187 -14.45 -8.67 -6.57
N GLN A 188 -15.60 -9.27 -6.83
CA GLN A 188 -15.76 -10.32 -7.83
C GLN A 188 -15.12 -10.00 -9.19
N PRO A 189 -15.36 -8.84 -9.83
CA PRO A 189 -14.78 -8.55 -11.13
C PRO A 189 -13.27 -8.31 -11.08
N VAL A 190 -12.71 -7.94 -9.93
CA VAL A 190 -11.26 -7.74 -9.74
C VAL A 190 -10.50 -9.06 -9.92
N PHE A 191 -11.10 -10.18 -9.49
CA PHE A 191 -10.50 -11.52 -9.49
C PHE A 191 -11.17 -12.47 -10.46
N TYR A 192 -11.84 -11.96 -11.51
CA TYR A 192 -12.46 -12.77 -12.58
C TYR A 192 -13.53 -13.75 -12.11
N HIS A 193 -14.21 -13.49 -10.97
CA HIS A 193 -15.29 -14.37 -10.51
C HIS A 193 -16.34 -14.62 -11.64
N PRO A 194 -16.85 -15.86 -11.83
CA PRO A 194 -16.59 -17.06 -11.03
C PRO A 194 -15.32 -17.85 -11.39
N GLN A 195 -14.54 -17.43 -12.38
CA GLN A 195 -13.29 -18.09 -12.81
C GLN A 195 -12.08 -17.55 -12.04
N THR A 196 -12.23 -17.30 -10.73
CA THR A 196 -11.15 -16.76 -9.88
C THR A 196 -9.95 -17.73 -9.84
N PRO A 197 -8.72 -17.27 -10.17
CA PRO A 197 -7.53 -18.09 -10.06
C PRO A 197 -7.30 -18.58 -8.62
N VAL A 198 -7.12 -19.90 -8.43
CA VAL A 198 -6.93 -20.50 -7.10
C VAL A 198 -5.65 -19.97 -6.44
N ASP A 199 -4.61 -19.75 -7.23
CA ASP A 199 -3.33 -19.19 -6.80
C ASP A 199 -3.38 -17.69 -6.46
N SER A 200 -4.56 -17.07 -6.53
CA SER A 200 -4.77 -15.70 -6.05
C SER A 200 -4.95 -15.60 -4.54
N GLN A 201 -4.96 -16.72 -3.80
CA GLN A 201 -5.18 -16.70 -2.36
C GLN A 201 -3.83 -16.75 -1.61
N PRO A 202 -3.48 -15.75 -0.78
CA PRO A 202 -2.22 -15.74 -0.04
C PRO A 202 -1.94 -17.02 0.74
N LEU A 203 -2.98 -17.62 1.34
CA LEU A 203 -2.83 -18.80 2.17
C LEU A 203 -2.23 -20.00 1.43
N VAL A 204 -2.48 -20.14 0.12
CA VAL A 204 -1.94 -21.29 -0.65
C VAL A 204 -0.43 -21.23 -0.87
N HIS A 205 0.18 -20.06 -0.66
CA HIS A 205 1.61 -19.82 -0.79
C HIS A 205 2.36 -19.88 0.55
N ALA A 206 1.62 -19.93 1.68
CA ALA A 206 2.24 -19.97 3.01
C ALA A 206 3.05 -21.28 3.20
N SER A 207 4.26 -21.14 3.71
CA SER A 207 5.19 -22.26 3.93
C SER A 207 6.03 -22.04 5.20
N ALA A 208 6.79 -23.05 5.59
CA ALA A 208 7.71 -22.97 6.72
C ALA A 208 8.87 -21.97 6.49
N SER A 209 9.16 -21.62 5.23
CA SER A 209 10.18 -20.63 4.85
C SER A 209 9.62 -19.22 4.69
N SER A 210 8.31 -19.02 4.87
CA SER A 210 7.70 -17.70 4.79
C SER A 210 8.28 -16.76 5.85
N PRO A 211 8.48 -15.46 5.53
CA PRO A 211 8.98 -14.50 6.50
C PRO A 211 8.00 -14.29 7.67
N PRO A 212 8.48 -13.86 8.84
CA PRO A 212 7.63 -13.57 9.99
C PRO A 212 6.47 -12.65 9.68
N ALA A 213 5.30 -12.93 10.25
CA ALA A 213 4.07 -12.18 10.04
C ALA A 213 3.51 -11.62 11.36
N LEU A 214 2.93 -10.41 11.27
CA LEU A 214 2.04 -9.83 12.28
C LEU A 214 0.66 -9.60 11.64
N LEU A 215 -0.38 -10.24 12.21
CA LEU A 215 -1.75 -10.18 11.70
C LEU A 215 -2.72 -9.61 12.75
#